data_94e2a09d69b8c481b065aa5984fb783f
#
_entry.id   94e2a09d69b8c481b065aa5984fb783f
#
_cell.length_a   1.000
_cell.length_b   1.000
_cell.length_c   1.000
_cell.angle_alpha   90.00
_cell.angle_beta   90.00
_cell.angle_gamma   90.00
#
_symmetry.space_group_name_H-M   'P 1'
#
loop_
_entity.id
_entity.type
_entity.pdbx_description
1 polymer ?
#
loop_
_entity_poly.entity_id
_entity_poly.type
_entity_poly.pdbx_seq_one_letter_code
_entity_poly.pdbx_strand_id
1 'polypeptide(L)'
;LSGGGKEYKGYLNNTRYEKGNLTLAGEIQIPLTQWTKAQELSLEVELSGEAHLYNQYPIWVYPRVHPQCPDTVYEARYLDEQARHVLEQGGTVYLSPDATLEALPHSIRTQFTTDFWSVGTFAAQEGGMGQYIDTQHPIFASFPTQKHTNWQWWCMATQRAVILPRAYRAIVTEMASYAYLRPMAQLIEWRCGKGKVLLSTFGLHNLQQYPEAR
;
A
#
# COMPACT_ATOMS: atom_id res chain seq x y z
N LEU A 1 22.55 6.15 1.44
CA LEU A 1 21.27 5.78 2.01
C LEU A 1 21.17 6.33 3.41
N SER A 2 20.15 7.09 3.70
CA SER A 2 19.97 7.76 4.98
C SER A 2 18.54 7.64 5.51
N GLY A 3 18.36 7.68 6.82
CA GLY A 3 17.07 7.71 7.50
C GLY A 3 17.17 7.26 8.96
N GLY A 4 16.21 7.71 9.80
CA GLY A 4 16.20 7.39 11.23
C GLY A 4 17.46 7.80 12.00
N GLY A 5 18.12 8.86 11.57
CA GLY A 5 19.38 9.34 12.16
C GLY A 5 20.62 8.49 11.82
N LYS A 6 20.53 7.61 10.83
CA LYS A 6 21.61 6.75 10.36
C LYS A 6 21.89 7.00 8.89
N GLU A 7 23.13 6.79 8.49
CA GLU A 7 23.60 7.02 7.13
C GLU A 7 24.59 5.94 6.71
N TYR A 8 24.51 5.55 5.44
CA TYR A 8 25.50 4.75 4.74
C TYR A 8 25.94 5.46 3.48
N LYS A 9 27.26 5.67 3.33
CA LYS A 9 27.88 6.27 2.14
C LYS A 9 28.76 5.26 1.43
N GLY A 10 28.76 5.31 0.11
CA GLY A 10 29.62 4.50 -0.73
C GLY A 10 29.86 5.21 -2.06
N TYR A 11 30.85 4.75 -2.79
CA TYR A 11 31.23 5.30 -4.08
C TYR A 11 31.29 4.18 -5.12
N LEU A 12 30.75 4.45 -6.29
CA LEU A 12 30.95 3.63 -7.47
C LEU A 12 32.07 4.28 -8.30
N ASN A 13 33.20 3.60 -8.36
CA ASN A 13 34.32 4.04 -9.18
C ASN A 13 34.09 3.58 -10.61
N ASN A 14 33.44 4.38 -11.38
CA ASN A 14 33.45 4.14 -12.80
C ASN A 14 33.17 5.34 -13.52
N THR A 15 33.32 5.77 -14.77
CA THR A 15 33.07 4.79 -15.71
C THR A 15 32.88 5.38 -17.04
N ARG A 16 32.87 4.56 -17.93
CA ARG A 16 32.54 4.87 -19.31
C ARG A 16 31.04 4.85 -19.46
N TYR A 17 30.46 5.91 -19.93
CA TYR A 17 29.07 5.97 -20.38
C TYR A 17 28.99 6.46 -21.80
N GLU A 18 28.03 5.99 -22.56
CA GLU A 18 27.74 6.47 -23.91
C GLU A 18 26.44 7.27 -23.87
N LYS A 19 26.47 8.44 -24.48
CA LYS A 19 25.28 9.31 -24.56
C LYS A 19 24.13 8.59 -25.27
N GLY A 20 22.98 8.59 -24.65
CA GLY A 20 21.76 7.95 -25.20
C GLY A 20 21.60 6.47 -24.87
N ASN A 21 22.54 5.85 -24.18
CA ASN A 21 22.48 4.46 -23.76
C ASN A 21 22.29 4.34 -22.24
N LEU A 22 21.61 3.25 -21.82
CA LEU A 22 21.61 2.82 -20.43
C LEU A 22 22.88 2.02 -20.16
N THR A 23 23.62 2.43 -19.14
CA THR A 23 24.86 1.77 -18.74
C THR A 23 24.77 1.35 -17.28
N LEU A 24 25.10 0.10 -16.98
CA LEU A 24 25.24 -0.36 -15.61
C LEU A 24 26.45 0.33 -14.96
N ALA A 25 26.20 1.21 -14.00
CA ALA A 25 27.26 1.91 -13.27
C ALA A 25 27.93 1.05 -12.21
N GLY A 26 27.22 0.07 -11.66
CA GLY A 26 27.71 -0.88 -10.66
C GLY A 26 26.59 -1.38 -9.77
N GLU A 27 26.99 -2.16 -8.78
CA GLU A 27 26.08 -2.72 -7.76
C GLU A 27 26.50 -2.25 -6.38
N ILE A 28 25.53 -1.94 -5.54
CA ILE A 28 25.73 -1.53 -4.16
C ILE A 28 24.98 -2.52 -3.25
N GLN A 29 25.69 -3.09 -2.28
CA GLN A 29 25.11 -3.93 -1.24
C GLN A 29 25.15 -3.16 0.08
N ILE A 30 23.98 -2.87 0.65
CA ILE A 30 23.85 -2.12 1.88
C ILE A 30 23.21 -3.03 2.94
N PRO A 31 23.91 -3.34 4.05
CA PRO A 31 23.32 -4.09 5.14
C PRO A 31 22.26 -3.24 5.87
N LEU A 32 21.02 -3.73 5.90
CA LEU A 32 19.89 -3.02 6.51
C LEU A 32 19.72 -3.31 8.01
N THR A 33 20.60 -4.08 8.62
CA THR A 33 20.52 -4.53 10.02
C THR A 33 20.50 -3.42 11.06
N GLN A 34 20.99 -2.24 10.67
CA GLN A 34 20.95 -1.06 11.54
C GLN A 34 19.55 -0.43 11.68
N TRP A 35 18.62 -0.72 10.76
CA TRP A 35 17.26 -0.23 10.79
C TRP A 35 16.33 -1.33 11.30
N THR A 36 15.92 -1.22 12.55
CA THR A 36 15.14 -2.24 13.26
C THR A 36 13.65 -1.93 13.36
N LYS A 37 13.23 -0.78 12.83
CA LYS A 37 11.82 -0.34 12.81
C LYS A 37 11.40 -0.07 11.37
N ALA A 38 10.11 -0.19 11.10
CA ALA A 38 9.54 0.22 9.83
C ALA A 38 9.74 1.73 9.65
N GLN A 39 10.37 2.13 8.54
CA GLN A 39 10.64 3.53 8.24
C GLN A 39 10.97 3.76 6.77
N GLU A 40 10.76 4.98 6.34
CA GLU A 40 11.21 5.48 5.05
C GLU A 40 12.68 5.90 5.15
N LEU A 41 13.46 5.51 4.15
CA LEU A 41 14.85 5.91 3.94
C LEU A 41 14.94 6.68 2.62
N SER A 42 15.96 7.51 2.50
CA SER A 42 16.32 8.22 1.26
C SER A 42 17.56 7.59 0.65
N LEU A 43 17.45 7.10 -0.57
CA LEU A 43 18.60 6.74 -1.40
C LEU A 43 18.93 7.94 -2.29
N GLU A 44 20.04 8.60 -2.01
CA GLU A 44 20.56 9.68 -2.84
C GLU A 44 21.69 9.15 -3.70
N VAL A 45 21.63 9.45 -4.98
CA VAL A 45 22.66 9.10 -5.96
C VAL A 45 23.13 10.37 -6.63
N GLU A 46 24.41 10.68 -6.47
CA GLU A 46 25.02 11.87 -7.02
C GLU A 46 26.10 11.48 -8.03
N LEU A 47 26.14 12.19 -9.15
CA LEU A 47 27.22 12.09 -10.11
C LEU A 47 28.25 13.21 -9.82
N SER A 48 29.46 12.83 -9.43
CA SER A 48 30.53 13.76 -9.17
C SER A 48 31.04 14.39 -10.49
N GLY A 49 31.10 15.68 -10.56
CA GLY A 49 31.56 16.40 -11.74
C GLY A 49 31.25 17.89 -11.68
N GLU A 50 31.40 18.58 -12.81
CA GLU A 50 31.15 20.03 -12.92
C GLU A 50 29.65 20.38 -12.76
N ALA A 51 28.73 19.46 -13.07
CA ALA A 51 27.30 19.61 -12.84
C ALA A 51 26.87 18.77 -11.64
N HIS A 52 26.22 19.39 -10.66
CA HIS A 52 25.58 18.68 -9.56
C HIS A 52 24.32 17.96 -10.06
N LEU A 53 24.51 16.74 -10.53
CA LEU A 53 23.42 15.88 -10.94
C LEU A 53 23.15 14.87 -9.83
N TYR A 54 21.95 14.89 -9.27
CA TYR A 54 21.56 13.96 -8.23
C TYR A 54 20.12 13.48 -8.44
N ASN A 55 19.86 12.28 -7.99
CA ASN A 55 18.51 11.75 -7.84
C ASN A 55 18.31 11.26 -6.42
N GLN A 56 17.07 11.33 -5.96
CA GLN A 56 16.64 10.86 -4.65
C GLN A 56 15.47 9.89 -4.81
N TYR A 57 15.59 8.75 -4.15
CA TYR A 57 14.57 7.69 -4.19
C TYR A 57 14.14 7.31 -2.78
N PRO A 58 12.85 7.35 -2.46
CA PRO A 58 12.35 6.80 -1.21
C PRO A 58 12.43 5.28 -1.24
N ILE A 59 12.89 4.68 -0.15
CA ILE A 59 12.94 3.25 0.06
C ILE A 59 12.36 2.95 1.45
N TRP A 60 11.49 1.96 1.55
CA TRP A 60 10.92 1.55 2.83
C TRP A 60 11.60 0.30 3.32
N VAL A 61 11.94 0.27 4.59
CA VAL A 61 12.50 -0.90 5.27
C VAL A 61 11.56 -1.34 6.38
N TYR A 62 11.44 -2.65 6.52
CA TYR A 62 10.58 -3.28 7.51
C TYR A 62 11.37 -4.31 8.31
N PRO A 63 11.12 -4.44 9.63
CA PRO A 63 11.70 -5.50 10.42
C PRO A 63 11.15 -6.86 9.96
N ARG A 64 11.96 -7.91 10.10
CA ARG A 64 11.51 -9.29 9.86
C ARG A 64 10.65 -9.74 11.05
N VAL A 65 9.38 -9.41 11.01
CA VAL A 65 8.38 -9.84 11.98
C VAL A 65 7.30 -10.64 11.27
N HIS A 66 6.69 -11.56 11.99
CA HIS A 66 5.48 -12.24 11.56
C HIS A 66 4.38 -11.78 12.53
N PRO A 67 3.65 -10.71 12.17
CA PRO A 67 2.59 -10.21 13.01
C PRO A 67 1.51 -11.28 13.13
N GLN A 68 0.96 -11.40 14.33
CA GLN A 68 -0.19 -12.26 14.59
C GLN A 68 -1.41 -11.36 14.83
N CYS A 69 -2.56 -11.81 14.38
CA CYS A 69 -3.81 -11.17 14.71
C CYS A 69 -3.99 -11.18 16.23
N PRO A 70 -4.26 -10.05 16.90
CA PRO A 70 -4.52 -10.03 18.33
C PRO A 70 -5.72 -10.91 18.68
N ASP A 71 -5.68 -11.62 19.82
CA ASP A 71 -6.78 -12.46 20.30
C ASP A 71 -8.11 -11.71 20.46
N THR A 72 -8.06 -10.40 20.56
CA THR A 72 -9.23 -9.50 20.66
C THR A 72 -9.88 -9.21 19.31
N VAL A 73 -9.29 -9.67 18.20
CA VAL A 73 -9.77 -9.46 16.83
C VAL A 73 -10.00 -10.81 16.17
N TYR A 74 -11.18 -11.03 15.66
CA TYR A 74 -11.49 -12.22 14.86
C TYR A 74 -11.19 -11.93 13.38
N GLU A 75 -10.27 -12.70 12.81
CA GLU A 75 -9.96 -12.61 11.37
C GLU A 75 -10.88 -13.55 10.59
N ALA A 76 -11.55 -13.01 9.56
CA ALA A 76 -12.46 -13.75 8.71
C ALA A 76 -12.27 -13.39 7.23
N ARG A 77 -12.57 -14.35 6.35
CA ARG A 77 -12.60 -14.11 4.88
C ARG A 77 -13.97 -13.66 4.40
N TYR A 78 -15.01 -13.99 5.13
CA TYR A 78 -16.40 -13.61 4.89
C TYR A 78 -17.12 -13.50 6.23
N LEU A 79 -18.31 -12.91 6.23
CA LEU A 79 -19.14 -12.80 7.45
C LEU A 79 -19.80 -14.15 7.77
N ASP A 80 -19.02 -15.07 8.34
CA ASP A 80 -19.47 -16.35 8.84
C ASP A 80 -20.28 -16.23 10.16
N GLU A 81 -20.76 -17.32 10.68
CA GLU A 81 -21.53 -17.33 11.93
C GLU A 81 -20.69 -16.85 13.12
N GLN A 82 -19.41 -17.24 13.18
CA GLN A 82 -18.52 -16.84 14.24
C GLN A 82 -18.24 -15.33 14.18
N ALA A 83 -18.01 -14.77 13.00
CA ALA A 83 -17.84 -13.32 12.81
C ALA A 83 -19.09 -12.56 13.29
N ARG A 84 -20.28 -13.04 12.95
CA ARG A 84 -21.54 -12.44 13.40
C ARG A 84 -21.68 -12.50 14.91
N HIS A 85 -21.37 -13.65 15.51
CA HIS A 85 -21.39 -13.82 16.98
C HIS A 85 -20.43 -12.83 17.66
N VAL A 86 -19.20 -12.70 17.17
CA VAL A 86 -18.23 -11.74 17.70
C VAL A 86 -18.77 -10.31 17.65
N LEU A 87 -19.42 -9.92 16.55
CA LEU A 87 -20.02 -8.58 16.40
C LEU A 87 -21.21 -8.36 17.36
N GLU A 88 -22.03 -9.37 17.57
CA GLU A 88 -23.15 -9.32 18.53
C GLU A 88 -22.67 -9.13 19.97
N GLN A 89 -21.52 -9.71 20.30
CA GLN A 89 -20.87 -9.55 21.60
C GLN A 89 -20.11 -8.23 21.75
N GLY A 90 -20.05 -7.41 20.71
CA GLY A 90 -19.33 -6.12 20.73
C GLY A 90 -17.85 -6.22 20.36
N GLY A 91 -17.40 -7.35 19.84
CA GLY A 91 -16.03 -7.58 19.42
C GLY A 91 -15.68 -6.93 18.08
N THR A 92 -14.43 -7.12 17.66
CA THR A 92 -13.90 -6.61 16.41
C THR A 92 -13.66 -7.76 15.43
N VAL A 93 -14.14 -7.60 14.19
CA VAL A 93 -13.88 -8.51 13.08
C VAL A 93 -12.97 -7.80 12.07
N TYR A 94 -11.83 -8.41 11.77
CA TYR A 94 -11.00 -8.07 10.62
C TYR A 94 -11.45 -8.92 9.43
N LEU A 95 -12.17 -8.29 8.51
CA LEU A 95 -12.69 -8.94 7.31
C LEU A 95 -11.71 -8.72 6.16
N SER A 96 -11.06 -9.79 5.72
CA SER A 96 -10.04 -9.77 4.67
C SER A 96 -10.38 -10.80 3.58
N PRO A 97 -11.40 -10.56 2.75
CA PRO A 97 -11.76 -11.45 1.66
C PRO A 97 -10.66 -11.53 0.59
N ASP A 98 -10.75 -12.55 -0.25
CA ASP A 98 -9.91 -12.61 -1.44
C ASP A 98 -10.21 -11.42 -2.36
N ALA A 99 -9.15 -10.87 -2.96
CA ALA A 99 -9.28 -9.73 -3.87
C ALA A 99 -9.76 -10.17 -5.26
N THR A 100 -10.86 -10.91 -5.30
CA THR A 100 -11.51 -11.42 -6.52
C THR A 100 -12.89 -10.80 -6.73
N LEU A 101 -13.39 -10.82 -7.95
CA LEU A 101 -14.74 -10.33 -8.24
C LEU A 101 -15.83 -11.22 -7.58
N GLU A 102 -15.54 -12.50 -7.41
CA GLU A 102 -16.43 -13.44 -6.74
C GLU A 102 -16.61 -13.10 -5.25
N ALA A 103 -15.52 -12.85 -4.56
CA ALA A 103 -15.54 -12.48 -3.13
C ALA A 103 -16.01 -11.02 -2.90
N LEU A 104 -15.79 -10.15 -3.89
CA LEU A 104 -16.10 -8.72 -3.84
C LEU A 104 -16.91 -8.28 -5.08
N PRO A 105 -18.19 -8.73 -5.22
CA PRO A 105 -18.96 -8.51 -6.45
C PRO A 105 -19.26 -7.04 -6.74
N HIS A 106 -19.30 -6.19 -5.71
CA HIS A 106 -19.49 -4.73 -5.85
C HIS A 106 -18.15 -3.99 -5.71
N SER A 107 -17.18 -4.34 -6.53
CA SER A 107 -15.86 -3.74 -6.51
C SER A 107 -15.32 -3.55 -7.92
N ILE A 108 -14.29 -2.72 -8.02
CA ILE A 108 -13.50 -2.58 -9.24
C ILE A 108 -12.10 -3.13 -9.02
N ARG A 109 -11.44 -3.51 -10.08
CA ARG A 109 -10.00 -3.73 -10.08
C ARG A 109 -9.31 -2.39 -10.03
N THR A 110 -8.40 -2.23 -9.10
CA THR A 110 -7.57 -1.03 -8.99
C THR A 110 -6.25 -1.22 -9.70
N GLN A 111 -5.57 -0.13 -10.00
CA GLN A 111 -4.25 -0.15 -10.61
C GLN A 111 -3.37 0.93 -10.01
N PHE A 112 -2.08 0.77 -10.12
CA PHE A 112 -1.11 1.71 -9.55
C PHE A 112 -1.10 3.05 -10.29
N THR A 113 -1.26 3.00 -11.62
CA THR A 113 -1.37 4.21 -12.45
C THR A 113 -2.83 4.62 -12.59
N THR A 114 -3.07 5.91 -12.65
CA THR A 114 -4.42 6.44 -12.82
C THR A 114 -5.08 5.98 -14.13
N ASP A 115 -6.36 5.64 -14.07
CA ASP A 115 -7.24 5.58 -15.24
C ASP A 115 -7.50 7.00 -15.70
N PHE A 116 -6.77 7.41 -16.71
CA PHE A 116 -6.81 8.79 -17.16
C PHE A 116 -8.01 9.05 -18.10
N TRP A 117 -7.88 9.90 -19.07
CA TRP A 117 -8.91 10.36 -20.00
C TRP A 117 -9.58 9.29 -20.88
N SER A 118 -9.05 8.10 -20.88
CA SER A 118 -9.52 6.97 -21.70
C SER A 118 -10.46 6.01 -20.96
N VAL A 119 -10.87 6.36 -19.75
CA VAL A 119 -11.86 5.58 -18.98
C VAL A 119 -13.15 5.42 -19.78
N GLY A 120 -13.59 4.18 -19.95
CA GLY A 120 -14.74 3.83 -20.80
C GLY A 120 -14.38 3.56 -22.27
N THR A 121 -13.19 3.96 -22.71
CA THR A 121 -12.69 3.62 -24.08
C THR A 121 -11.92 2.31 -24.05
N PHE A 122 -11.13 2.07 -23.00
CA PHE A 122 -10.37 0.84 -22.83
C PHE A 122 -11.05 -0.07 -21.81
N ALA A 123 -11.36 -1.29 -22.24
CA ALA A 123 -12.08 -2.28 -21.43
C ALA A 123 -11.39 -2.66 -20.09
N ALA A 124 -10.07 -2.41 -19.97
CA ALA A 124 -9.30 -2.70 -18.76
C ALA A 124 -9.35 -1.59 -17.72
N GLN A 125 -9.94 -0.44 -18.04
CA GLN A 125 -10.01 0.72 -17.14
C GLN A 125 -11.36 0.75 -16.43
N GLU A 126 -11.34 0.53 -15.14
CA GLU A 126 -12.55 0.44 -14.31
C GLU A 126 -12.85 1.74 -13.54
N GLY A 127 -12.04 2.77 -13.69
CA GLY A 127 -12.29 4.12 -13.19
C GLY A 127 -11.61 4.44 -11.86
N GLY A 128 -10.43 3.87 -11.58
CA GLY A 128 -9.60 4.22 -10.45
C GLY A 128 -8.57 5.31 -10.79
N MET A 129 -8.34 6.23 -9.85
CA MET A 129 -7.39 7.35 -10.00
C MET A 129 -6.24 7.28 -8.99
N GLY A 130 -6.15 6.20 -8.22
CA GLY A 130 -5.20 6.03 -7.12
C GLY A 130 -5.85 6.22 -5.75
N GLN A 131 -5.06 6.03 -4.71
CA GLN A 131 -5.57 5.98 -3.34
C GLN A 131 -5.24 7.27 -2.58
N TYR A 132 -6.19 7.68 -1.75
CA TYR A 132 -5.98 8.66 -0.68
C TYR A 132 -5.99 7.95 0.67
N ILE A 133 -4.97 8.20 1.49
CA ILE A 133 -4.69 7.49 2.74
C ILE A 133 -4.86 8.45 3.92
N ASP A 134 -5.68 8.07 4.90
CA ASP A 134 -5.78 8.77 6.18
C ASP A 134 -4.60 8.39 7.07
N THR A 135 -3.47 9.04 6.86
CA THR A 135 -2.20 8.75 7.57
C THR A 135 -2.27 9.01 9.08
N GLN A 136 -3.32 9.66 9.57
CA GLN A 136 -3.53 9.88 11.00
C GLN A 136 -4.26 8.72 11.68
N HIS A 137 -4.74 7.76 10.92
CA HIS A 137 -5.41 6.60 11.49
C HIS A 137 -4.41 5.71 12.25
N PRO A 138 -4.74 5.26 13.48
CA PRO A 138 -3.82 4.47 14.33
C PRO A 138 -3.30 3.18 13.69
N ILE A 139 -3.99 2.63 12.69
CA ILE A 139 -3.56 1.42 11.98
C ILE A 139 -2.18 1.60 11.32
N PHE A 140 -1.79 2.82 11.01
CA PHE A 140 -0.51 3.15 10.39
C PHE A 140 0.60 3.47 11.38
N ALA A 141 0.40 3.26 12.68
CA ALA A 141 1.41 3.57 13.71
C ALA A 141 2.76 2.88 13.48
N SER A 142 2.76 1.71 12.85
CA SER A 142 3.97 0.95 12.48
C SER A 142 4.17 0.83 10.97
N PHE A 143 3.42 1.57 10.18
CA PHE A 143 3.50 1.58 8.72
C PHE A 143 3.66 3.02 8.23
N PRO A 144 4.92 3.52 8.11
CA PRO A 144 5.17 4.88 7.64
C PRO A 144 4.70 5.03 6.20
N THR A 145 3.71 5.90 6.00
CA THR A 145 3.10 6.10 4.69
C THR A 145 2.77 7.56 4.44
N GLN A 146 2.69 7.92 3.17
CA GLN A 146 2.25 9.22 2.70
C GLN A 146 0.73 9.22 2.48
N LYS A 147 0.14 10.40 2.22
CA LYS A 147 -1.31 10.54 1.99
C LYS A 147 -1.81 9.95 0.67
N HIS A 148 -0.90 9.55 -0.19
CA HIS A 148 -1.19 8.96 -1.50
C HIS A 148 -0.31 7.74 -1.70
N THR A 149 -0.71 6.85 -2.60
CA THR A 149 0.06 5.67 -2.95
C THR A 149 1.34 6.04 -3.71
N ASN A 150 2.39 5.32 -3.37
CA ASN A 150 3.69 5.36 -4.02
C ASN A 150 4.23 3.92 -4.14
N TRP A 151 5.49 3.71 -4.44
CA TRP A 151 6.08 2.38 -4.61
C TRP A 151 5.93 1.45 -3.40
N GLN A 152 5.80 1.98 -2.20
CA GLN A 152 5.48 1.21 -1.00
C GLN A 152 4.17 0.41 -1.15
N TRP A 153 3.21 0.94 -1.89
CA TRP A 153 1.87 0.38 -2.05
C TRP A 153 1.72 -0.51 -3.28
N TRP A 154 2.79 -0.72 -4.04
CA TRP A 154 2.72 -1.39 -5.34
C TRP A 154 1.90 -2.67 -5.34
N CYS A 155 2.18 -3.63 -4.44
CA CYS A 155 1.48 -4.90 -4.39
C CYS A 155 0.04 -4.79 -3.85
N MET A 156 -0.24 -3.82 -2.98
CA MET A 156 -1.55 -3.62 -2.35
C MET A 156 -2.48 -2.76 -3.21
N ALA A 157 -1.94 -1.70 -3.82
CA ALA A 157 -2.72 -0.76 -4.63
C ALA A 157 -3.40 -1.41 -5.85
N THR A 158 -2.84 -2.49 -6.36
CA THR A 158 -3.32 -3.18 -7.58
C THR A 158 -4.36 -4.28 -7.31
N GLN A 159 -4.96 -4.30 -6.12
CA GLN A 159 -5.98 -5.29 -5.76
C GLN A 159 -7.39 -4.81 -6.16
N ARG A 160 -8.33 -4.76 -5.25
CA ARG A 160 -9.71 -4.32 -5.55
C ARG A 160 -10.16 -3.22 -4.58
N ALA A 161 -11.04 -2.35 -5.06
CA ALA A 161 -11.74 -1.38 -4.22
C ALA A 161 -13.24 -1.65 -4.24
N VAL A 162 -13.88 -1.70 -3.07
CA VAL A 162 -15.33 -1.83 -2.98
C VAL A 162 -16.02 -0.51 -3.29
N ILE A 163 -17.12 -0.60 -4.04
CA ILE A 163 -18.00 0.52 -4.31
C ILE A 163 -18.96 0.64 -3.11
N LEU A 164 -18.94 1.79 -2.47
CA LEU A 164 -19.76 2.07 -1.30
C LEU A 164 -21.15 2.56 -1.71
N PRO A 165 -22.22 2.20 -1.00
CA PRO A 165 -23.59 2.64 -1.31
C PRO A 165 -23.80 4.15 -1.12
N ARG A 166 -22.92 4.80 -0.36
CA ARG A 166 -22.89 6.25 -0.12
C ARG A 166 -21.48 6.69 0.26
N ALA A 167 -21.22 7.99 0.23
CA ALA A 167 -19.97 8.53 0.73
C ALA A 167 -19.77 8.13 2.21
N TYR A 168 -18.59 7.63 2.51
CA TYR A 168 -18.17 7.21 3.83
C TYR A 168 -16.70 7.55 4.02
N ARG A 169 -16.29 7.92 5.23
CA ARG A 169 -14.89 8.16 5.51
C ARG A 169 -14.15 6.82 5.60
N ALA A 170 -13.38 6.51 4.58
CA ALA A 170 -12.52 5.34 4.56
C ALA A 170 -11.12 5.67 5.10
N ILE A 171 -10.40 4.64 5.54
CA ILE A 171 -8.99 4.74 5.95
C ILE A 171 -8.11 4.82 4.70
N VAL A 172 -8.43 4.00 3.68
CA VAL A 172 -7.86 4.09 2.34
C VAL A 172 -9.00 4.21 1.34
N THR A 173 -9.11 5.37 0.75
CA THR A 173 -10.11 5.70 -0.27
C THR A 173 -9.52 5.48 -1.64
N GLU A 174 -10.20 4.74 -2.50
CA GLU A 174 -9.91 4.75 -3.93
C GLU A 174 -10.60 5.95 -4.55
N MET A 175 -9.84 6.81 -5.21
CA MET A 175 -10.37 7.98 -5.90
C MET A 175 -11.03 7.57 -7.21
N ALA A 176 -12.28 7.99 -7.40
CA ALA A 176 -13.02 7.71 -8.62
C ALA A 176 -12.55 8.61 -9.77
N SER A 177 -12.55 8.05 -10.98
CA SER A 177 -12.37 8.85 -12.19
C SER A 177 -13.56 9.78 -12.43
N TYR A 178 -13.33 10.80 -13.24
CA TYR A 178 -14.38 11.73 -13.66
C TYR A 178 -15.55 11.04 -14.41
N ALA A 179 -15.32 9.88 -14.99
CA ALA A 179 -16.34 9.15 -15.76
C ALA A 179 -17.31 8.37 -14.86
N TYR A 180 -16.86 7.93 -13.67
CA TYR A 180 -17.64 7.08 -12.77
C TYR A 180 -17.58 7.61 -11.33
N LEU A 181 -18.13 8.75 -11.07
CA LEU A 181 -18.13 9.40 -9.76
C LEU A 181 -18.84 8.56 -8.69
N ARG A 182 -18.13 7.66 -8.06
CA ARG A 182 -18.65 6.73 -7.04
C ARG A 182 -17.71 6.65 -5.84
N PRO A 183 -18.23 6.58 -4.61
CA PRO A 183 -17.40 6.40 -3.44
C PRO A 183 -16.85 4.98 -3.40
N MET A 184 -15.55 4.84 -3.18
CA MET A 184 -14.85 3.55 -3.16
C MET A 184 -13.82 3.49 -2.04
N ALA A 185 -13.56 2.29 -1.53
CA ALA A 185 -12.58 2.07 -0.48
C ALA A 185 -11.82 0.75 -0.66
N GLN A 186 -10.57 0.73 -0.18
CA GLN A 186 -9.77 -0.48 0.00
C GLN A 186 -9.58 -0.86 1.46
N LEU A 187 -9.62 0.12 2.36
CA LEU A 187 -9.58 -0.11 3.80
C LEU A 187 -10.61 0.79 4.47
N ILE A 188 -11.56 0.19 5.18
CA ILE A 188 -12.64 0.92 5.82
C ILE A 188 -13.09 0.23 7.10
N GLU A 189 -13.43 1.01 8.11
CA GLU A 189 -14.03 0.50 9.33
C GLU A 189 -15.41 1.10 9.60
N TRP A 190 -16.29 0.32 10.22
CA TRP A 190 -17.60 0.81 10.65
C TRP A 190 -18.14 0.00 11.82
N ARG A 191 -19.11 0.56 12.51
CA ARG A 191 -19.87 -0.18 13.52
C ARG A 191 -20.88 -1.12 12.86
N CYS A 192 -20.93 -2.35 13.33
CA CYS A 192 -21.88 -3.36 12.91
C CYS A 192 -22.53 -3.96 14.16
N GLY A 193 -23.79 -3.62 14.42
CA GLY A 193 -24.45 -3.95 15.68
C GLY A 193 -23.73 -3.33 16.89
N LYS A 194 -23.34 -4.16 17.84
CA LYS A 194 -22.55 -3.74 19.01
C LYS A 194 -21.05 -3.70 18.71
N GLY A 195 -20.60 -4.44 17.69
CA GLY A 195 -19.20 -4.62 17.35
C GLY A 195 -18.69 -3.67 16.26
N LYS A 196 -17.50 -3.95 15.79
CA LYS A 196 -16.80 -3.19 14.75
C LYS A 196 -16.26 -4.13 13.68
N VAL A 197 -16.42 -3.74 12.41
CA VAL A 197 -15.77 -4.40 11.26
C VAL A 197 -14.68 -3.49 10.73
N LEU A 198 -13.52 -4.08 10.46
CA LEU A 198 -12.45 -3.52 9.65
C LEU A 198 -12.36 -4.37 8.36
N LEU A 199 -12.76 -3.80 7.23
CA LEU A 199 -12.65 -4.46 5.92
C LEU A 199 -11.38 -4.00 5.23
N SER A 200 -10.57 -4.97 4.81
CA SER A 200 -9.43 -4.78 3.92
C SER A 200 -9.63 -5.57 2.64
N THR A 201 -9.53 -4.91 1.50
CA THR A 201 -9.66 -5.54 0.18
C THR A 201 -8.31 -5.75 -0.51
N PHE A 202 -7.22 -5.59 0.24
CA PHE A 202 -5.86 -5.76 -0.28
C PHE A 202 -5.46 -7.21 -0.51
N GLY A 203 -6.19 -8.18 0.06
CA GLY A 203 -5.81 -9.59 -0.03
C GLY A 203 -4.44 -9.88 0.57
N LEU A 204 -4.08 -9.24 1.69
CA LEU A 204 -2.75 -9.29 2.31
C LEU A 204 -2.24 -10.71 2.57
N HIS A 205 -3.15 -11.64 2.86
CA HIS A 205 -2.80 -13.05 3.08
C HIS A 205 -2.17 -13.73 1.86
N ASN A 206 -2.42 -13.22 0.65
CA ASN A 206 -1.82 -13.69 -0.60
C ASN A 206 -0.55 -12.90 -0.98
N LEU A 207 -0.17 -11.90 -0.19
CA LEU A 207 0.93 -10.97 -0.48
C LEU A 207 2.08 -11.08 0.53
N GLN A 208 2.14 -12.16 1.30
CA GLN A 208 3.09 -12.31 2.41
C GLN A 208 4.57 -12.40 1.99
N GLN A 209 4.86 -12.54 0.70
CA GLN A 209 6.20 -12.42 0.14
C GLN A 209 6.72 -10.97 0.13
N TYR A 210 5.81 -9.99 0.18
CA TYR A 210 6.16 -8.56 0.21
C TYR A 210 6.27 -8.05 1.65
N PRO A 211 7.40 -7.43 2.02
CA PRO A 211 7.61 -6.94 3.39
C PRO A 211 6.54 -5.93 3.85
N GLU A 212 6.07 -5.09 2.95
CA GLU A 212 5.06 -4.06 3.21
C GLU A 212 3.65 -4.63 3.43
N ALA A 213 3.38 -5.86 3.01
CA ALA A 213 2.08 -6.52 3.15
C ALA A 213 2.00 -7.46 4.37
N ARG A 214 3.10 -7.61 5.12
CA ARG A 214 3.19 -8.47 6.31
C ARG A 214 2.77 -7.79 7.61
#